data_765e12c9aabcb95dd55032ab8b7be6bf
#
_entry.id   765e12c9aabcb95dd55032ab8b7be6bf
#
_cell.length_a   1.000
_cell.length_b   1.000
_cell.length_c   1.000
_cell.angle_alpha   90.00
_cell.angle_beta   90.00
_cell.angle_gamma   90.00
#
_symmetry.space_group_name_H-M   'P 1'
#
loop_
_entity.id
_entity.type
_entity.pdbx_description
1 polymer ?
#
loop_
_entity_poly.entity_id
_entity_poly.type
_entity_poly.pdbx_seq_one_letter_code
_entity_poly.pdbx_strand_id
1 'polypeptide(L)'
;MTRREEEAGMRGKARSDDGPDGGALRRVIAWPARDWPETRLPGGRLRLSHGPIDLIFDLAGPADEVAAAEAAARRAFDGLLDGLVAELPLLRARATACSPRPEGSVARRMMDAVRPHADEFITPMAAVAGAVADHILAAIIGAAGLSRAVVNNGGDIALHLLGAEHYRVGIHDHCHFGRFAGVIELSAADRIGGIATSGWRGRSHSLGIADAVTILAATAAEADAAATMVANAVDLPGARQIERRPARELAPDGDLGDRFVTVGVGPLRPDEVATALDRGAVKAESLLARGLIRAAFLVLDGQGRSVGRAGPRAVNQGGVA
;
A
#
# COMPACT_ATOMS: atom_id res chain seq x y z
N MET A 1 -19.85 46.32 20.88
CA MET A 1 -18.93 46.52 19.73
C MET A 1 -18.30 45.13 19.47
N THR A 2 -18.84 44.47 18.83
CA THR A 2 -19.18 43.66 17.63
C THR A 2 -17.94 43.07 16.94
N ARG A 3 -17.81 41.74 17.14
CA ARG A 3 -17.04 40.83 16.29
C ARG A 3 -17.65 40.80 14.88
N ARG A 4 -17.07 41.50 13.93
CA ARG A 4 -17.32 41.41 12.47
C ARG A 4 -16.25 42.24 11.77
N GLU A 5 -15.12 41.60 11.41
CA GLU A 5 -14.15 42.11 10.41
C GLU A 5 -12.92 41.19 10.39
N GLU A 6 -13.10 39.95 9.94
CA GLU A 6 -12.01 39.06 9.50
C GLU A 6 -12.54 37.90 8.63
N GLU A 7 -13.31 38.26 7.60
CA GLU A 7 -13.64 37.33 6.50
C GLU A 7 -13.71 38.12 5.19
N ALA A 8 -12.56 38.53 4.68
CA ALA A 8 -12.47 39.04 3.30
C ALA A 8 -11.05 38.89 2.79
N GLY A 9 -10.76 37.82 2.03
CA GLY A 9 -9.50 37.74 1.33
C GLY A 9 -9.16 36.41 0.73
N MET A 10 -10.06 35.74 -0.01
CA MET A 10 -9.66 34.75 -1.01
C MET A 10 -10.75 34.58 -2.07
N ARG A 11 -10.86 35.58 -2.95
CA ARG A 11 -11.58 35.44 -4.22
C ARG A 11 -10.54 35.52 -5.35
N GLY A 12 -10.07 34.38 -5.80
CA GLY A 12 -9.34 34.23 -7.08
C GLY A 12 -10.31 34.53 -8.23
N LYS A 13 -9.98 35.53 -9.08
CA LYS A 13 -10.73 35.91 -10.27
C LYS A 13 -10.70 34.78 -11.31
N ALA A 14 -11.85 34.19 -11.60
CA ALA A 14 -12.08 33.43 -12.80
C ALA A 14 -12.11 34.37 -14.01
N ARG A 15 -11.25 34.14 -15.01
CA ARG A 15 -11.41 34.69 -16.36
C ARG A 15 -12.30 33.75 -17.14
N SER A 16 -13.44 34.25 -17.62
CA SER A 16 -14.28 33.62 -18.63
C SER A 16 -13.65 33.85 -20.01
N ASP A 17 -13.35 32.77 -20.72
CA ASP A 17 -13.12 32.78 -22.15
C ASP A 17 -14.17 31.85 -22.77
N ASP A 18 -15.23 32.45 -23.33
CA ASP A 18 -16.26 31.75 -24.07
C ASP A 18 -15.87 31.65 -25.53
N GLY A 19 -15.49 30.44 -25.97
CA GLY A 19 -15.38 30.06 -27.38
C GLY A 19 -16.18 28.77 -27.63
N PRO A 20 -16.89 28.66 -28.77
CA PRO A 20 -17.81 27.55 -29.01
C PRO A 20 -17.08 26.36 -29.62
N ASP A 21 -16.70 25.37 -28.81
CA ASP A 21 -16.47 24.01 -29.29
C ASP A 21 -16.54 23.02 -28.11
N GLY A 22 -17.44 22.04 -28.24
CA GLY A 22 -17.79 21.08 -27.21
C GLY A 22 -16.68 20.06 -26.89
N GLY A 23 -15.73 20.49 -26.10
CA GLY A 23 -14.72 19.62 -25.49
C GLY A 23 -14.95 19.58 -23.97
N ALA A 24 -15.21 18.40 -23.42
CA ALA A 24 -15.32 18.17 -22.00
C ALA A 24 -14.10 18.77 -21.29
N LEU A 25 -14.30 19.83 -20.51
CA LEU A 25 -13.28 20.49 -19.70
C LEU A 25 -12.71 19.49 -18.69
N ARG A 26 -11.55 18.92 -19.03
CA ARG A 26 -10.66 18.29 -18.05
C ARG A 26 -10.25 19.40 -17.06
N ARG A 27 -10.83 19.42 -15.88
CA ARG A 27 -10.26 20.16 -14.77
C ARG A 27 -8.95 19.48 -14.40
N VAL A 28 -7.87 19.95 -15.01
CA VAL A 28 -6.52 19.68 -14.52
C VAL A 28 -6.41 20.40 -13.20
N ILE A 29 -6.44 19.70 -12.09
CA ILE A 29 -6.03 20.23 -10.80
C ILE A 29 -4.52 20.39 -10.92
N ALA A 30 -4.06 21.58 -11.34
CA ALA A 30 -2.65 21.93 -11.30
C ALA A 30 -2.26 22.15 -9.83
N TRP A 31 -1.62 21.16 -9.23
CA TRP A 31 -0.92 21.34 -7.96
C TRP A 31 0.29 22.23 -8.21
N PRO A 32 0.57 23.23 -7.33
CA PRO A 32 1.74 24.07 -7.49
C PRO A 32 3.00 23.20 -7.50
N ALA A 33 3.83 23.39 -8.51
CA ALA A 33 5.12 22.71 -8.62
C ALA A 33 5.95 22.96 -7.36
N ARG A 34 6.34 21.88 -6.67
CA ARG A 34 7.32 21.80 -5.57
C ARG A 34 6.88 22.12 -4.14
N ASP A 35 5.65 21.95 -3.73
CA ASP A 35 5.26 22.08 -2.30
C ASP A 35 4.82 20.75 -1.67
N TRP A 36 5.65 19.71 -1.77
CA TRP A 36 5.46 18.52 -0.94
C TRP A 36 6.33 18.64 0.32
N PRO A 37 5.75 18.43 1.52
CA PRO A 37 6.46 18.56 2.77
C PRO A 37 7.54 17.49 2.92
N GLU A 38 8.72 17.96 3.27
CA GLU A 38 9.86 17.15 3.71
C GLU A 38 10.08 17.35 5.20
N THR A 39 10.23 16.27 5.96
CA THR A 39 10.53 16.33 7.38
C THR A 39 11.60 15.33 7.79
N ARG A 40 12.29 15.61 8.90
CA ARG A 40 13.17 14.65 9.56
C ARG A 40 12.49 14.10 10.81
N LEU A 41 12.32 12.79 10.83
CA LEU A 41 11.79 12.09 11.98
C LEU A 41 12.87 11.86 13.04
N PRO A 42 12.49 11.53 14.30
CA PRO A 42 13.46 11.10 15.32
C PRO A 42 14.36 9.98 14.76
N GLY A 43 15.67 10.07 15.05
CA GLY A 43 16.68 9.19 14.47
C GLY A 43 17.17 9.60 13.08
N GLY A 44 16.79 10.80 12.59
CA GLY A 44 17.30 11.38 11.34
C GLY A 44 16.68 10.83 10.06
N ARG A 45 15.66 9.95 10.15
CA ARG A 45 14.99 9.36 8.99
C ARG A 45 14.27 10.44 8.17
N LEU A 46 14.49 10.42 6.86
CA LEU A 46 13.77 11.29 5.92
C LEU A 46 12.32 10.86 5.81
N ARG A 47 11.39 11.81 5.72
CA ARG A 47 9.99 11.62 5.33
C ARG A 47 9.64 12.57 4.21
N LEU A 48 9.04 12.04 3.14
CA LEU A 48 8.47 12.80 2.02
C LEU A 48 6.98 12.49 1.93
N SER A 49 6.13 13.50 1.76
CA SER A 49 4.69 13.28 1.60
C SER A 49 4.11 14.17 0.52
N HIS A 50 3.17 13.63 -0.29
CA HIS A 50 2.44 14.36 -1.32
C HIS A 50 1.06 13.72 -1.54
N GLY A 51 -0.01 14.41 -1.18
CA GLY A 51 -1.36 13.87 -1.21
C GLY A 51 -1.48 12.57 -0.39
N PRO A 52 -1.88 11.45 -0.98
CA PRO A 52 -2.00 10.17 -0.28
C PRO A 52 -0.67 9.43 -0.07
N ILE A 53 0.42 9.87 -0.70
CA ILE A 53 1.74 9.24 -0.63
C ILE A 53 2.46 9.76 0.62
N ASP A 54 2.96 8.83 1.45
CA ASP A 54 3.70 9.16 2.68
C ASP A 54 4.88 8.19 2.86
N LEU A 55 6.06 8.64 2.46
CA LEU A 55 7.28 7.84 2.41
C LEU A 55 8.16 8.10 3.63
N ILE A 56 8.59 7.03 4.28
CA ILE A 56 9.60 7.05 5.34
C ILE A 56 10.76 6.19 4.90
N PHE A 57 12.00 6.72 5.07
CA PHE A 57 13.22 6.07 4.63
C PHE A 57 14.04 5.57 5.81
N ASP A 58 14.57 4.35 5.71
CA ASP A 58 15.60 3.80 6.58
C ASP A 58 16.79 3.38 5.71
N LEU A 59 17.85 4.17 5.74
CA LEU A 59 19.02 4.04 4.88
C LEU A 59 20.26 3.81 5.72
N ALA A 60 21.09 2.82 5.36
CA ALA A 60 22.36 2.54 6.02
C ALA A 60 23.48 2.43 4.99
N GLY A 61 24.57 3.17 5.25
CA GLY A 61 25.75 3.25 4.40
C GLY A 61 26.64 4.45 4.78
N PRO A 62 27.70 4.73 4.02
CA PRO A 62 28.49 5.95 4.15
C PRO A 62 27.63 7.22 4.02
N ALA A 63 27.99 8.29 4.73
CA ALA A 63 27.15 9.50 4.80
C ALA A 63 26.93 10.17 3.43
N ASP A 64 27.92 10.15 2.56
CA ASP A 64 27.85 10.64 1.18
C ASP A 64 26.93 9.80 0.31
N GLU A 65 26.94 8.47 0.48
CA GLU A 65 26.01 7.55 -0.19
C GLU A 65 24.57 7.76 0.30
N VAL A 66 24.35 7.94 1.60
CA VAL A 66 23.03 8.27 2.14
C VAL A 66 22.53 9.61 1.57
N ALA A 67 23.40 10.63 1.49
CA ALA A 67 23.02 11.92 0.89
C ALA A 67 22.67 11.80 -0.60
N ALA A 68 23.43 10.98 -1.35
CA ALA A 68 23.15 10.70 -2.76
C ALA A 68 21.82 9.96 -2.94
N ALA A 69 21.53 8.98 -2.10
CA ALA A 69 20.27 8.22 -2.05
C ALA A 69 19.07 9.13 -1.80
N GLU A 70 19.16 10.01 -0.80
CA GLU A 70 18.09 10.97 -0.50
C GLU A 70 17.87 11.97 -1.65
N ALA A 71 18.94 12.44 -2.28
CA ALA A 71 18.82 13.31 -3.45
C ALA A 71 18.15 12.59 -4.64
N ALA A 72 18.44 11.30 -4.85
CA ALA A 72 17.79 10.47 -5.85
C ALA A 72 16.31 10.24 -5.54
N ALA A 73 15.98 9.97 -4.26
CA ALA A 73 14.60 9.82 -3.81
C ALA A 73 13.76 11.08 -4.10
N ARG A 74 14.29 12.27 -3.77
CA ARG A 74 13.63 13.56 -4.05
C ARG A 74 13.37 13.76 -5.54
N ARG A 75 14.35 13.46 -6.39
CA ARG A 75 14.19 13.57 -7.86
C ARG A 75 13.14 12.60 -8.41
N ALA A 76 13.12 11.37 -7.91
CA ALA A 76 12.15 10.35 -8.32
C ALA A 76 10.74 10.60 -7.78
N PHE A 77 10.63 11.36 -6.69
CA PHE A 77 9.36 11.74 -6.07
C PHE A 77 8.69 12.93 -6.78
N ASP A 78 9.49 13.80 -7.41
CA ASP A 78 9.00 14.97 -8.13
C ASP A 78 8.15 14.56 -9.33
N GLY A 79 6.93 15.11 -9.43
CA GLY A 79 5.97 14.81 -10.50
C GLY A 79 5.36 13.39 -10.45
N LEU A 80 5.69 12.55 -9.45
CA LEU A 80 5.22 11.16 -9.38
C LEU A 80 3.70 11.10 -9.24
N LEU A 81 3.11 11.90 -8.35
CA LEU A 81 1.66 11.93 -8.14
C LEU A 81 0.94 12.41 -9.41
N ASP A 82 1.44 13.45 -10.06
CA ASP A 82 0.85 14.00 -11.29
C ASP A 82 0.85 12.95 -12.42
N GLY A 83 1.95 12.20 -12.55
CA GLY A 83 2.05 11.09 -13.49
C GLY A 83 1.00 9.99 -13.24
N LEU A 84 0.74 9.63 -11.97
CA LEU A 84 -0.31 8.69 -11.62
C LEU A 84 -1.71 9.25 -11.89
N VAL A 85 -1.94 10.53 -11.57
CA VAL A 85 -3.23 11.20 -11.81
C VAL A 85 -3.56 11.26 -13.30
N ALA A 86 -2.57 11.46 -14.16
CA ALA A 86 -2.77 11.49 -15.61
C ALA A 86 -3.29 10.15 -16.18
N GLU A 87 -2.97 9.03 -15.52
CA GLU A 87 -3.37 7.69 -15.95
C GLU A 87 -4.51 7.07 -15.10
N LEU A 88 -5.12 7.82 -14.18
CA LEU A 88 -6.17 7.31 -13.26
C LEU A 88 -7.30 6.53 -13.95
N PRO A 89 -7.83 6.93 -15.11
CA PRO A 89 -8.88 6.15 -15.77
C PRO A 89 -8.46 4.72 -16.08
N LEU A 90 -7.21 4.51 -16.50
CA LEU A 90 -6.66 3.17 -16.75
C LEU A 90 -6.36 2.44 -15.42
N LEU A 91 -5.82 3.14 -14.44
CA LEU A 91 -5.42 2.57 -13.15
C LEU A 91 -6.62 2.16 -12.28
N ARG A 92 -7.77 2.79 -12.46
CA ARG A 92 -9.03 2.45 -11.80
C ARG A 92 -9.85 1.40 -12.56
N ALA A 93 -9.49 1.09 -13.80
CA ALA A 93 -10.17 0.07 -14.57
C ALA A 93 -9.80 -1.34 -14.08
N ARG A 94 -10.75 -2.29 -14.20
CA ARG A 94 -10.46 -3.70 -13.93
C ARG A 94 -9.29 -4.17 -14.81
N ALA A 95 -8.29 -4.77 -14.19
CA ALA A 95 -7.19 -5.41 -14.91
C ALA A 95 -7.66 -6.68 -15.61
N THR A 96 -7.19 -6.88 -16.84
CA THR A 96 -7.43 -8.08 -17.67
C THR A 96 -6.11 -8.46 -18.35
N ALA A 97 -6.07 -9.65 -18.94
CA ALA A 97 -4.90 -10.07 -19.72
C ALA A 97 -4.60 -9.12 -20.90
N CYS A 98 -5.63 -8.44 -21.44
CA CYS A 98 -5.56 -7.53 -22.58
C CYS A 98 -5.54 -6.04 -22.18
N SER A 99 -5.44 -5.72 -20.88
CA SER A 99 -5.38 -4.32 -20.45
C SER A 99 -4.22 -3.58 -21.12
N PRO A 100 -4.44 -2.33 -21.58
CA PRO A 100 -3.39 -1.51 -22.17
C PRO A 100 -2.20 -1.36 -21.22
N ARG A 101 -1.01 -1.20 -21.78
CA ARG A 101 0.19 -0.94 -20.98
C ARG A 101 0.25 0.55 -20.65
N PRO A 102 0.36 0.92 -19.36
CA PRO A 102 0.54 2.32 -18.96
C PRO A 102 1.86 2.93 -19.48
N GLU A 103 1.92 4.26 -19.57
CA GLU A 103 3.12 4.99 -19.99
C GLU A 103 4.07 5.28 -18.83
N GLY A 104 3.53 5.63 -17.65
CA GLY A 104 4.29 5.94 -16.45
C GLY A 104 5.00 4.71 -15.86
N SER A 105 6.21 4.89 -15.34
CA SER A 105 7.01 3.79 -14.77
C SER A 105 6.34 3.16 -13.53
N VAL A 106 5.72 3.97 -12.68
CA VAL A 106 4.96 3.50 -11.51
C VAL A 106 3.69 2.79 -11.96
N ALA A 107 2.95 3.38 -12.88
CA ALA A 107 1.72 2.80 -13.44
C ALA A 107 1.98 1.44 -14.12
N ARG A 108 3.12 1.28 -14.81
CA ARG A 108 3.55 -0.02 -15.34
C ARG A 108 3.79 -1.05 -14.23
N ARG A 109 4.50 -0.69 -13.16
CA ARG A 109 4.72 -1.58 -12.01
C ARG A 109 3.39 -2.02 -11.38
N MET A 110 2.44 -1.10 -11.23
CA MET A 110 1.09 -1.40 -10.74
C MET A 110 0.39 -2.42 -11.64
N MET A 111 0.38 -2.19 -12.95
CA MET A 111 -0.27 -3.10 -13.91
C MET A 111 0.42 -4.47 -13.94
N ASP A 112 1.75 -4.52 -13.93
CA ASP A 112 2.51 -5.77 -13.97
C ASP A 112 2.28 -6.60 -12.69
N ALA A 113 2.15 -5.96 -11.53
CA ALA A 113 1.87 -6.61 -10.25
C ALA A 113 0.46 -7.22 -10.18
N VAL A 114 -0.56 -6.56 -10.76
CA VAL A 114 -1.94 -7.07 -10.71
C VAL A 114 -2.29 -8.04 -11.83
N ARG A 115 -1.56 -8.03 -12.94
CA ARG A 115 -1.83 -8.89 -14.10
C ARG A 115 -1.89 -10.39 -13.78
N PRO A 116 -1.04 -10.96 -12.89
CA PRO A 116 -1.14 -12.36 -12.48
C PRO A 116 -2.44 -12.73 -11.75
N HIS A 117 -3.22 -11.74 -11.32
CA HIS A 117 -4.48 -11.90 -10.58
C HIS A 117 -5.72 -11.54 -11.43
N ALA A 118 -5.56 -11.27 -12.73
CA ALA A 118 -6.60 -10.72 -13.60
C ALA A 118 -7.76 -11.69 -13.92
N ASP A 119 -7.67 -12.96 -13.56
CA ASP A 119 -8.75 -13.93 -13.54
C ASP A 119 -9.85 -13.58 -12.54
N GLU A 120 -9.50 -12.88 -11.47
CA GLU A 120 -10.44 -12.30 -10.50
C GLU A 120 -10.56 -10.77 -10.70
N PHE A 121 -11.42 -10.13 -9.90
CA PHE A 121 -11.52 -8.68 -9.94
C PHE A 121 -10.34 -8.06 -9.17
N ILE A 122 -9.57 -7.29 -9.88
CA ILE A 122 -8.51 -6.43 -9.33
C ILE A 122 -8.32 -5.22 -10.24
N THR A 123 -7.91 -4.10 -9.70
CA THR A 123 -7.47 -2.92 -10.46
C THR A 123 -6.00 -2.64 -10.15
N PRO A 124 -5.27 -1.92 -11.01
CA PRO A 124 -3.91 -1.48 -10.71
C PRO A 124 -3.78 -0.71 -9.40
N MET A 125 -4.84 -0.06 -8.91
CA MET A 125 -4.84 0.66 -7.63
C MET A 125 -4.51 -0.23 -6.43
N ALA A 126 -4.77 -1.54 -6.52
CA ALA A 126 -4.42 -2.54 -5.49
C ALA A 126 -2.90 -2.78 -5.33
N ALA A 127 -2.07 -2.11 -6.12
CA ALA A 127 -0.61 -2.19 -6.04
C ALA A 127 0.05 -0.80 -5.98
N VAL A 128 -0.73 0.27 -5.74
CA VAL A 128 -0.23 1.65 -5.90
C VAL A 128 0.82 1.99 -4.86
N ALA A 129 0.61 1.63 -3.59
CA ALA A 129 1.51 2.00 -2.52
C ALA A 129 2.85 1.24 -2.63
N GLY A 130 2.79 -0.06 -2.92
CA GLY A 130 3.97 -0.88 -3.18
C GLY A 130 4.73 -0.45 -4.43
N ALA A 131 4.05 -0.13 -5.54
CA ALA A 131 4.69 0.32 -6.78
C ALA A 131 5.41 1.67 -6.63
N VAL A 132 4.86 2.59 -5.84
CA VAL A 132 5.53 3.85 -5.48
C VAL A 132 6.78 3.56 -4.65
N ALA A 133 6.69 2.71 -3.62
CA ALA A 133 7.83 2.34 -2.80
C ALA A 133 8.95 1.69 -3.64
N ASP A 134 8.62 0.76 -4.52
CA ASP A 134 9.56 0.10 -5.45
C ASP A 134 10.21 1.09 -6.42
N HIS A 135 9.45 2.06 -6.93
CA HIS A 135 9.97 3.07 -7.86
C HIS A 135 11.04 3.94 -7.19
N ILE A 136 10.75 4.41 -5.99
CA ILE A 136 11.68 5.23 -5.20
C ILE A 136 12.90 4.40 -4.77
N LEU A 137 12.70 3.15 -4.32
CA LEU A 137 13.81 2.27 -3.96
C LEU A 137 14.75 2.03 -5.16
N ALA A 138 14.20 1.80 -6.35
CA ALA A 138 14.99 1.62 -7.56
C ALA A 138 15.87 2.84 -7.88
N ALA A 139 15.36 4.05 -7.68
CA ALA A 139 16.12 5.28 -7.86
C ALA A 139 17.26 5.41 -6.83
N ILE A 140 16.99 5.04 -5.58
CA ILE A 140 17.97 5.05 -4.47
C ILE A 140 19.12 4.10 -4.77
N ILE A 141 18.84 2.82 -5.03
CA ILE A 141 19.88 1.80 -5.26
C ILE A 141 20.64 2.00 -6.58
N GLY A 142 20.05 2.69 -7.56
CA GLY A 142 20.72 3.10 -8.79
C GLY A 142 21.69 4.27 -8.62
N ALA A 143 21.61 5.01 -7.52
CA ALA A 143 22.39 6.23 -7.28
C ALA A 143 23.40 6.07 -6.13
N ALA A 144 23.29 5.05 -5.29
CA ALA A 144 24.06 4.94 -4.04
C ALA A 144 24.36 3.49 -3.65
N GLY A 145 25.54 3.24 -3.11
CA GLY A 145 26.02 1.95 -2.61
C GLY A 145 25.66 1.75 -1.13
N LEU A 146 24.39 1.52 -0.82
CA LEU A 146 23.92 1.32 0.55
C LEU A 146 23.94 -0.16 0.94
N SER A 147 24.24 -0.45 2.22
CA SER A 147 24.09 -1.79 2.80
C SER A 147 22.62 -2.13 3.08
N ARG A 148 21.80 -1.11 3.44
CA ARG A 148 20.36 -1.22 3.64
C ARG A 148 19.66 -0.01 3.07
N ALA A 149 18.61 -0.25 2.27
CA ALA A 149 17.67 0.77 1.84
C ALA A 149 16.25 0.25 2.02
N VAL A 150 15.44 0.97 2.78
CA VAL A 150 14.03 0.66 3.04
C VAL A 150 13.18 1.89 2.76
N VAL A 151 12.14 1.72 1.96
CA VAL A 151 11.15 2.73 1.64
C VAL A 151 9.79 2.23 2.10
N ASN A 152 9.23 2.87 3.11
CA ASN A 152 7.91 2.54 3.65
C ASN A 152 6.90 3.59 3.16
N ASN A 153 5.89 3.18 2.43
CA ASN A 153 4.78 4.00 1.95
C ASN A 153 3.48 3.60 2.68
N GLY A 154 3.27 4.19 3.85
CA GLY A 154 2.03 3.97 4.61
C GLY A 154 1.81 2.53 5.09
N GLY A 155 2.85 1.72 5.19
CA GLY A 155 2.81 0.31 5.60
C GLY A 155 3.29 -0.65 4.52
N ASP A 156 3.28 -0.26 3.24
CA ASP A 156 3.84 -1.04 2.15
C ASP A 156 5.31 -0.70 1.96
N ILE A 157 6.15 -1.70 2.06
CA ILE A 157 7.59 -1.54 2.25
C ILE A 157 8.34 -2.18 1.08
N ALA A 158 9.15 -1.38 0.39
CA ALA A 158 10.18 -1.87 -0.50
C ALA A 158 11.53 -1.89 0.23
N LEU A 159 12.28 -2.98 0.12
CA LEU A 159 13.53 -3.14 0.86
C LEU A 159 14.63 -3.76 0.02
N HIS A 160 15.86 -3.31 0.29
CA HIS A 160 17.10 -3.82 -0.26
C HIS A 160 18.10 -4.03 0.87
N LEU A 161 18.56 -5.26 1.05
CA LEU A 161 19.51 -5.65 2.09
C LEU A 161 20.72 -6.32 1.46
N LEU A 162 21.90 -5.94 1.88
CA LEU A 162 23.17 -6.53 1.44
C LEU A 162 23.98 -7.10 2.61
N GLY A 163 24.77 -8.12 2.31
CA GLY A 163 25.69 -8.72 3.28
C GLY A 163 25.00 -9.25 4.52
N ALA A 164 25.42 -8.79 5.69
CA ALA A 164 24.90 -9.21 6.98
C ALA A 164 23.76 -8.32 7.52
N GLU A 165 23.21 -7.41 6.69
CA GLU A 165 22.10 -6.57 7.13
C GLU A 165 20.84 -7.38 7.40
N HIS A 166 20.15 -6.99 8.46
CA HIS A 166 18.86 -7.53 8.87
C HIS A 166 17.84 -6.40 9.00
N TYR A 167 16.59 -6.74 8.73
CA TYR A 167 15.47 -5.81 8.91
C TYR A 167 14.35 -6.47 9.70
N ARG A 168 13.85 -5.77 10.73
CA ARG A 168 12.78 -6.26 11.61
C ARG A 168 11.50 -5.51 11.35
N VAL A 169 10.43 -6.25 11.04
CA VAL A 169 9.10 -5.71 10.77
C VAL A 169 8.13 -6.23 11.81
N GLY A 170 7.45 -5.32 12.51
CA GLY A 170 6.35 -5.67 13.38
C GLY A 170 5.07 -5.85 12.58
N ILE A 171 4.38 -6.97 12.77
CA ILE A 171 3.01 -7.18 12.26
C ILE A 171 2.07 -6.57 13.28
N HIS A 172 1.35 -5.52 12.90
CA HIS A 172 0.44 -4.82 13.80
C HIS A 172 -0.82 -5.67 14.07
N ASP A 173 -1.20 -5.80 15.34
CA ASP A 173 -2.49 -6.36 15.74
C ASP A 173 -3.52 -5.23 15.82
N HIS A 174 -4.38 -5.12 14.81
CA HIS A 174 -5.41 -4.09 14.77
C HIS A 174 -6.51 -4.26 15.83
N CYS A 175 -6.63 -5.45 16.42
CA CYS A 175 -7.61 -5.72 17.47
C CYS A 175 -7.17 -5.19 18.85
N HIS A 176 -5.85 -5.02 19.06
CA HIS A 176 -5.30 -4.58 20.34
C HIS A 176 -4.30 -3.45 20.13
N PHE A 177 -4.70 -2.23 20.41
CA PHE A 177 -3.87 -1.04 20.27
C PHE A 177 -2.50 -1.23 20.97
N GLY A 178 -1.41 -1.02 20.23
CA GLY A 178 -0.04 -1.13 20.76
C GLY A 178 0.52 -2.55 20.86
N ARG A 179 -0.17 -3.57 20.38
CA ARG A 179 0.33 -4.95 20.32
C ARG A 179 0.75 -5.32 18.90
N PHE A 180 1.83 -6.09 18.80
CA PHE A 180 2.23 -6.74 17.57
C PHE A 180 1.76 -8.20 17.61
N ALA A 181 1.13 -8.68 16.53
CA ALA A 181 0.81 -10.09 16.33
C ALA A 181 2.09 -10.94 16.17
N GLY A 182 3.20 -10.30 15.77
CA GLY A 182 4.50 -10.94 15.65
C GLY A 182 5.56 -9.98 15.10
N VAL A 183 6.81 -10.44 15.07
CA VAL A 183 7.93 -9.76 14.40
C VAL A 183 8.51 -10.71 13.36
N ILE A 184 8.71 -10.20 12.16
CA ILE A 184 9.45 -10.87 11.10
C ILE A 184 10.86 -10.28 11.09
N GLU A 185 11.88 -11.14 11.06
CA GLU A 185 13.26 -10.76 10.85
C GLU A 185 13.68 -11.23 9.46
N LEU A 186 14.15 -10.30 8.63
CA LEU A 186 14.55 -10.52 7.25
C LEU A 186 16.05 -10.27 7.08
N SER A 187 16.66 -11.06 6.22
CA SER A 187 18.06 -10.94 5.80
C SER A 187 18.16 -10.89 4.28
N ALA A 188 19.32 -10.55 3.75
CA ALA A 188 19.57 -10.59 2.31
C ALA A 188 19.36 -11.99 1.68
N ALA A 189 19.58 -13.08 2.46
CA ALA A 189 19.41 -14.46 1.99
C ALA A 189 17.94 -14.82 1.73
N ASP A 190 16.96 -14.14 2.35
CA ASP A 190 15.53 -14.42 2.19
C ASP A 190 15.00 -13.98 0.83
N ARG A 191 15.74 -13.11 0.11
CA ARG A 191 15.37 -12.57 -1.20
C ARG A 191 13.95 -11.98 -1.23
N ILE A 192 13.60 -11.27 -0.15
CA ILE A 192 12.34 -10.54 -0.03
C ILE A 192 12.66 -9.09 -0.32
N GLY A 193 12.01 -8.54 -1.35
CA GLY A 193 12.13 -7.13 -1.74
C GLY A 193 10.90 -6.31 -1.38
N GLY A 194 9.81 -6.97 -0.96
CA GLY A 194 8.58 -6.27 -0.65
C GLY A 194 7.76 -6.91 0.47
N ILE A 195 7.12 -6.03 1.26
CA ILE A 195 6.19 -6.37 2.32
C ILE A 195 4.98 -5.45 2.18
N ALA A 196 3.78 -6.00 2.24
CA ALA A 196 2.56 -5.19 2.22
C ALA A 196 1.51 -5.78 3.15
N THR A 197 0.65 -4.92 3.69
CA THR A 197 -0.43 -5.35 4.57
C THR A 197 -1.76 -4.76 4.14
N SER A 198 -2.75 -5.62 3.88
CA SER A 198 -4.13 -5.27 3.57
C SER A 198 -5.10 -5.81 4.62
N GLY A 199 -6.33 -5.30 4.65
CA GLY A 199 -7.39 -5.74 5.58
C GLY A 199 -8.49 -4.69 5.68
N TRP A 200 -9.68 -5.09 6.19
CA TRP A 200 -10.84 -4.20 6.23
C TRP A 200 -10.70 -3.05 7.24
N ARG A 201 -9.82 -3.18 8.24
CA ARG A 201 -9.51 -2.13 9.22
C ARG A 201 -8.47 -1.12 8.72
N GLY A 202 -7.89 -1.36 7.54
CA GLY A 202 -6.91 -0.48 6.92
C GLY A 202 -7.52 0.79 6.33
N ARG A 203 -6.66 1.56 5.64
CA ARG A 203 -7.10 2.78 4.92
C ARG A 203 -7.85 2.48 3.63
N SER A 204 -7.58 1.34 3.01
CA SER A 204 -8.24 0.88 1.79
C SER A 204 -9.46 0.03 2.11
N HIS A 205 -10.49 0.12 1.26
CA HIS A 205 -11.65 -0.74 1.39
C HIS A 205 -11.33 -2.18 1.02
N SER A 206 -11.87 -3.15 1.77
CA SER A 206 -11.71 -4.59 1.51
C SER A 206 -13.05 -5.25 1.19
N LEU A 207 -13.01 -6.23 0.30
CA LEU A 207 -14.15 -7.10 0.03
C LEU A 207 -14.28 -8.23 1.06
N GLY A 208 -13.20 -8.56 1.76
CA GLY A 208 -13.12 -9.57 2.82
C GLY A 208 -13.20 -8.97 4.22
N ILE A 209 -13.00 -9.83 5.22
CA ILE A 209 -13.11 -9.50 6.64
C ILE A 209 -11.80 -9.63 7.42
N ALA A 210 -10.67 -9.93 6.76
CA ALA A 210 -9.39 -10.03 7.45
C ALA A 210 -9.06 -8.73 8.19
N ASP A 211 -8.68 -8.82 9.47
CA ASP A 211 -8.16 -7.67 10.21
C ASP A 211 -6.82 -7.21 9.62
N ALA A 212 -5.95 -8.16 9.28
CA ALA A 212 -4.70 -7.91 8.58
C ALA A 212 -4.25 -9.15 7.79
N VAL A 213 -3.73 -8.91 6.59
CA VAL A 213 -2.98 -9.89 5.79
C VAL A 213 -1.68 -9.26 5.38
N THR A 214 -0.57 -9.77 5.91
CA THR A 214 0.78 -9.32 5.55
C THR A 214 1.40 -10.32 4.59
N ILE A 215 1.86 -9.84 3.45
CA ILE A 215 2.51 -10.64 2.40
C ILE A 215 3.99 -10.24 2.28
N LEU A 216 4.83 -11.25 2.08
CA LEU A 216 6.23 -11.12 1.68
C LEU A 216 6.37 -11.56 0.23
N ALA A 217 6.95 -10.71 -0.63
CA ALA A 217 7.14 -10.99 -2.05
C ALA A 217 8.49 -10.49 -2.59
N ALA A 218 8.74 -10.67 -3.88
CA ALA A 218 9.98 -10.21 -4.51
C ALA A 218 10.01 -8.68 -4.65
N THR A 219 8.85 -8.02 -4.77
CA THR A 219 8.70 -6.57 -4.83
C THR A 219 7.55 -6.10 -3.95
N ALA A 220 7.53 -4.83 -3.57
CA ALA A 220 6.46 -4.26 -2.76
C ALA A 220 5.12 -4.20 -3.55
N ALA A 221 5.17 -3.93 -4.84
CA ALA A 221 3.99 -3.95 -5.70
C ALA A 221 3.33 -5.34 -5.78
N GLU A 222 4.13 -6.41 -5.91
CA GLU A 222 3.62 -7.80 -5.89
C GLU A 222 3.04 -8.15 -4.51
N ALA A 223 3.71 -7.71 -3.43
CA ALA A 223 3.20 -7.93 -2.07
C ALA A 223 1.86 -7.21 -1.85
N ASP A 224 1.70 -5.95 -2.31
CA ASP A 224 0.50 -5.13 -2.18
C ASP A 224 -0.70 -5.74 -2.95
N ALA A 225 -0.50 -6.08 -4.23
CA ALA A 225 -1.51 -6.79 -5.02
C ALA A 225 -1.94 -8.10 -4.36
N ALA A 226 -0.98 -8.93 -3.93
CA ALA A 226 -1.27 -10.22 -3.30
C ALA A 226 -1.95 -10.06 -1.93
N ALA A 227 -1.56 -9.06 -1.11
CA ALA A 227 -2.17 -8.76 0.17
C ALA A 227 -3.66 -8.42 0.00
N THR A 228 -3.99 -7.60 -1.00
CA THR A 228 -5.38 -7.29 -1.36
C THR A 228 -6.15 -8.55 -1.73
N MET A 229 -5.61 -9.41 -2.60
CA MET A 229 -6.30 -10.62 -3.06
C MET A 229 -6.52 -11.64 -1.94
N VAL A 230 -5.52 -11.84 -1.08
CA VAL A 230 -5.64 -12.77 0.06
C VAL A 230 -6.59 -12.20 1.12
N ALA A 231 -6.52 -10.89 1.41
CA ALA A 231 -7.43 -10.25 2.37
C ALA A 231 -8.90 -10.35 1.92
N ASN A 232 -9.16 -10.19 0.61
CA ASN A 232 -10.50 -10.37 0.05
C ASN A 232 -10.99 -11.82 0.12
N ALA A 233 -10.09 -12.82 0.14
CA ALA A 233 -10.44 -14.23 0.23
C ALA A 233 -10.75 -14.67 1.67
N VAL A 234 -10.24 -13.96 2.68
CA VAL A 234 -10.65 -14.16 4.09
C VAL A 234 -12.07 -13.65 4.24
N ASP A 235 -13.05 -14.52 4.09
CA ASP A 235 -14.44 -14.10 4.05
C ASP A 235 -15.44 -15.19 4.45
N LEU A 236 -16.64 -14.75 4.90
CA LEU A 236 -17.80 -15.57 5.22
C LEU A 236 -19.01 -15.04 4.44
N PRO A 237 -19.18 -15.43 3.17
CA PRO A 237 -20.31 -14.98 2.36
C PRO A 237 -21.65 -15.32 2.99
N GLY A 238 -22.54 -14.32 3.12
CA GLY A 238 -23.88 -14.49 3.68
C GLY A 238 -23.95 -14.46 5.20
N ALA A 239 -22.84 -14.31 5.93
CA ALA A 239 -22.86 -14.14 7.38
C ALA A 239 -23.52 -12.80 7.75
N ARG A 240 -24.54 -12.86 8.62
CA ARG A 240 -25.33 -11.68 9.03
C ARG A 240 -24.57 -10.71 9.92
N GLN A 241 -23.48 -11.15 10.50
CA GLN A 241 -22.60 -10.35 11.37
C GLN A 241 -21.70 -9.40 10.57
N ILE A 242 -21.60 -9.58 9.23
CA ILE A 242 -20.76 -8.77 8.38
C ILE A 242 -21.61 -7.70 7.70
N GLU A 243 -21.36 -6.46 8.07
CA GLU A 243 -21.98 -5.30 7.45
C GLU A 243 -21.18 -4.88 6.22
N ARG A 244 -21.87 -4.68 5.10
CA ARG A 244 -21.27 -4.28 3.83
C ARG A 244 -22.06 -3.14 3.18
N ARG A 245 -21.33 -2.26 2.51
CA ARG A 245 -21.93 -1.15 1.75
C ARG A 245 -21.30 -1.05 0.36
N PRO A 246 -22.02 -0.54 -0.64
CA PRO A 246 -21.43 -0.22 -1.94
C PRO A 246 -20.24 0.74 -1.77
N ALA A 247 -19.09 0.43 -2.36
CA ALA A 247 -17.88 1.24 -2.22
C ALA A 247 -18.08 2.69 -2.67
N ARG A 248 -18.89 2.92 -3.71
CA ARG A 248 -19.22 4.27 -4.22
C ARG A 248 -19.91 5.17 -3.20
N GLU A 249 -20.59 4.63 -2.19
CA GLU A 249 -21.20 5.43 -1.11
C GLU A 249 -20.15 5.96 -0.13
N LEU A 250 -18.99 5.30 -0.03
CA LEU A 250 -17.90 5.64 0.86
C LEU A 250 -16.79 6.43 0.14
N ALA A 251 -16.52 6.06 -1.11
CA ALA A 251 -15.53 6.67 -1.98
C ALA A 251 -16.07 6.75 -3.42
N PRO A 252 -16.86 7.81 -3.75
CA PRO A 252 -17.49 7.96 -5.07
C PRO A 252 -16.50 7.91 -6.25
N ASP A 253 -15.29 8.44 -6.03
CA ASP A 253 -14.21 8.45 -7.01
C ASP A 253 -13.27 7.24 -6.90
N GLY A 254 -13.66 6.20 -6.15
CA GLY A 254 -12.88 4.98 -6.00
C GLY A 254 -12.97 4.05 -7.23
N ASP A 255 -12.11 3.03 -7.24
CA ASP A 255 -12.01 2.04 -8.31
C ASP A 255 -12.94 0.82 -8.09
N LEU A 256 -13.55 0.69 -6.92
CA LEU A 256 -14.40 -0.45 -6.55
C LEU A 256 -15.86 -0.31 -7.01
N GLY A 257 -16.34 0.91 -7.32
CA GLY A 257 -17.67 1.17 -7.85
C GLY A 257 -18.80 0.61 -6.95
N ASP A 258 -19.65 -0.23 -7.50
CA ASP A 258 -20.81 -0.84 -6.82
C ASP A 258 -20.47 -2.08 -5.97
N ARG A 259 -19.20 -2.46 -5.86
CA ARG A 259 -18.81 -3.61 -5.06
C ARG A 259 -19.09 -3.36 -3.60
N PHE A 260 -19.66 -4.36 -2.95
CA PHE A 260 -19.89 -4.32 -1.52
C PHE A 260 -18.57 -4.52 -0.76
N VAL A 261 -18.19 -3.51 0.01
CA VAL A 261 -17.02 -3.54 0.89
C VAL A 261 -17.43 -3.68 2.34
N THR A 262 -16.59 -4.32 3.13
CA THR A 262 -16.82 -4.52 4.55
C THR A 262 -16.66 -3.21 5.31
N VAL A 263 -17.69 -2.86 6.10
CA VAL A 263 -17.71 -1.66 6.95
C VAL A 263 -17.88 -2.03 8.44
N GLY A 264 -18.25 -3.26 8.75
CA GLY A 264 -18.37 -3.77 10.10
C GLY A 264 -18.32 -5.29 10.16
N VAL A 265 -17.68 -5.81 11.20
CA VAL A 265 -17.64 -7.24 11.52
C VAL A 265 -18.07 -7.37 12.98
N GLY A 266 -19.24 -7.95 13.21
CA GLY A 266 -19.74 -8.29 14.53
C GLY A 266 -19.04 -9.53 15.10
N PRO A 267 -19.42 -9.97 16.32
CA PRO A 267 -18.81 -11.14 16.95
C PRO A 267 -18.94 -12.39 16.09
N LEU A 268 -17.82 -13.06 15.85
CA LEU A 268 -17.74 -14.33 15.13
C LEU A 268 -17.50 -15.47 16.10
N ARG A 269 -18.03 -16.65 15.78
CA ARG A 269 -17.68 -17.86 16.50
C ARG A 269 -16.28 -18.34 16.09
N PRO A 270 -15.57 -19.09 16.98
CA PRO A 270 -14.22 -19.58 16.64
C PRO A 270 -14.15 -20.44 15.37
N ASP A 271 -15.21 -21.22 15.08
CA ASP A 271 -15.31 -22.02 13.85
C ASP A 271 -15.52 -21.16 12.58
N GLU A 272 -16.23 -20.03 12.71
CA GLU A 272 -16.39 -19.05 11.63
C GLU A 272 -15.05 -18.35 11.33
N VAL A 273 -14.35 -17.91 12.38
CA VAL A 273 -12.99 -17.31 12.23
C VAL A 273 -12.05 -18.28 11.53
N ALA A 274 -12.00 -19.55 11.99
CA ALA A 274 -11.17 -20.57 11.38
C ALA A 274 -11.53 -20.79 9.90
N THR A 275 -12.83 -20.89 9.57
CA THR A 275 -13.31 -21.06 8.19
C THR A 275 -12.91 -19.91 7.28
N ALA A 276 -13.03 -18.66 7.76
CA ALA A 276 -12.64 -17.48 6.99
C ALA A 276 -11.12 -17.46 6.73
N LEU A 277 -10.32 -17.71 7.78
CA LEU A 277 -8.87 -17.76 7.68
C LEU A 277 -8.40 -18.89 6.74
N ASP A 278 -9.03 -20.06 6.78
CA ASP A 278 -8.68 -21.19 5.91
C ASP A 278 -8.93 -20.87 4.43
N ARG A 279 -9.98 -20.12 4.09
CA ARG A 279 -10.21 -19.61 2.72
C ARG A 279 -9.08 -18.70 2.25
N GLY A 280 -8.68 -17.76 3.10
CA GLY A 280 -7.53 -16.89 2.82
C GLY A 280 -6.23 -17.68 2.69
N ALA A 281 -6.02 -18.69 3.55
CA ALA A 281 -4.84 -19.55 3.50
C ALA A 281 -4.77 -20.35 2.17
N VAL A 282 -5.87 -20.93 1.71
CA VAL A 282 -5.95 -21.60 0.40
C VAL A 282 -5.57 -20.65 -0.74
N LYS A 283 -6.05 -19.40 -0.69
CA LYS A 283 -5.65 -18.39 -1.67
C LYS A 283 -4.16 -18.10 -1.61
N ALA A 284 -3.60 -17.89 -0.40
CA ALA A 284 -2.17 -17.64 -0.22
C ALA A 284 -1.30 -18.83 -0.67
N GLU A 285 -1.72 -20.06 -0.40
CA GLU A 285 -1.05 -21.30 -0.87
C GLU A 285 -1.00 -21.38 -2.40
N SER A 286 -2.10 -21.02 -3.07
CA SER A 286 -2.15 -20.94 -4.53
C SER A 286 -1.16 -19.91 -5.08
N LEU A 287 -1.06 -18.73 -4.46
CA LEU A 287 -0.10 -17.70 -4.85
C LEU A 287 1.35 -18.11 -4.58
N LEU A 288 1.59 -18.79 -3.45
CA LEU A 288 2.90 -19.34 -3.10
C LEU A 288 3.35 -20.40 -4.12
N ALA A 289 2.45 -21.33 -4.48
CA ALA A 289 2.72 -22.37 -5.48
C ALA A 289 3.04 -21.78 -6.86
N ARG A 290 2.45 -20.65 -7.22
CA ARG A 290 2.74 -19.89 -8.44
C ARG A 290 4.01 -19.04 -8.35
N GLY A 291 4.66 -18.97 -7.19
CA GLY A 291 5.86 -18.16 -6.96
C GLY A 291 5.63 -16.66 -6.84
N LEU A 292 4.36 -16.21 -6.73
CA LEU A 292 3.97 -14.80 -6.65
C LEU A 292 4.22 -14.21 -5.27
N ILE A 293 4.26 -15.04 -4.24
CA ILE A 293 4.60 -14.63 -2.86
C ILE A 293 5.67 -15.57 -2.27
N ARG A 294 6.26 -15.15 -1.16
CA ARG A 294 7.21 -15.97 -0.37
C ARG A 294 6.60 -16.46 0.93
N ALA A 295 5.76 -15.63 1.55
CA ALA A 295 5.00 -15.98 2.75
C ALA A 295 3.77 -15.07 2.89
N ALA A 296 2.80 -15.53 3.68
CA ALA A 296 1.61 -14.78 4.06
C ALA A 296 1.30 -15.00 5.55
N PHE A 297 0.84 -13.93 6.23
CA PHE A 297 0.37 -13.95 7.61
C PHE A 297 -1.01 -13.32 7.64
N LEU A 298 -2.01 -14.10 8.02
CA LEU A 298 -3.41 -13.70 8.04
C LEU A 298 -3.85 -13.59 9.50
N VAL A 299 -4.56 -12.53 9.82
CA VAL A 299 -5.11 -12.29 11.17
C VAL A 299 -6.60 -11.93 11.05
N LEU A 300 -7.42 -12.58 11.88
CA LEU A 300 -8.84 -12.28 12.05
C LEU A 300 -9.22 -12.57 13.50
N ASP A 301 -9.80 -11.59 14.20
CA ASP A 301 -10.30 -11.70 15.56
C ASP A 301 -9.29 -12.37 16.53
N GLY A 302 -8.02 -11.89 16.48
CA GLY A 302 -6.93 -12.38 17.30
C GLY A 302 -6.41 -13.79 16.96
N GLN A 303 -7.01 -14.49 15.99
CA GLN A 303 -6.49 -15.75 15.46
C GLN A 303 -5.62 -15.51 14.22
N GLY A 304 -4.60 -16.37 14.01
CA GLY A 304 -3.67 -16.24 12.89
C GLY A 304 -3.51 -17.51 12.08
N ARG A 305 -3.15 -17.34 10.80
CA ARG A 305 -2.67 -18.39 9.90
C ARG A 305 -1.39 -17.92 9.22
N SER A 306 -0.46 -18.83 9.02
CA SER A 306 0.80 -18.58 8.30
C SER A 306 0.91 -19.52 7.12
N VAL A 307 1.36 -19.01 5.97
CA VAL A 307 1.62 -19.76 4.76
C VAL A 307 3.05 -19.44 4.29
N GLY A 308 3.83 -20.44 3.91
CA GLY A 308 5.23 -20.31 3.52
C GLY A 308 6.22 -20.52 4.68
N ARG A 309 7.53 -20.34 4.40
CA ARG A 309 8.62 -20.69 5.35
C ARG A 309 9.03 -19.59 6.32
N ALA A 310 8.75 -18.32 6.00
CA ALA A 310 9.08 -17.19 6.87
C ALA A 310 7.90 -16.95 7.84
N GLY A 311 7.96 -17.54 9.02
CA GLY A 311 6.95 -17.32 10.09
C GLY A 311 7.33 -16.15 11.00
N PRO A 312 6.37 -15.32 11.45
CA PRO A 312 6.65 -14.36 12.51
C PRO A 312 7.05 -15.13 13.77
N ARG A 313 8.14 -14.72 14.39
CA ARG A 313 8.47 -15.19 15.74
C ARG A 313 7.53 -14.46 16.70
N ALA A 314 6.84 -15.21 17.56
CA ALA A 314 6.03 -14.61 18.62
C ALA A 314 6.92 -13.66 19.46
N VAL A 315 6.49 -12.42 19.63
CA VAL A 315 7.17 -11.49 20.55
C VAL A 315 6.76 -11.89 21.96
N ASN A 316 7.70 -12.44 22.74
CA ASN A 316 7.55 -12.45 24.19
C ASN A 316 7.46 -11.00 24.66
N GLN A 317 6.32 -10.60 25.25
CA GLN A 317 5.99 -9.24 25.66
C GLN A 317 6.80 -8.71 26.86
N GLY A 318 8.03 -9.20 27.05
CA GLY A 318 8.92 -8.79 28.11
C GLY A 318 10.17 -8.12 27.56
N GLY A 319 10.06 -6.92 27.03
CA GLY A 319 11.26 -6.18 26.63
C GLY A 319 11.07 -5.14 25.53
N VAL A 320 10.22 -4.14 25.78
CA VAL A 320 10.39 -2.82 25.18
C VAL A 320 10.44 -1.83 26.35
N ALA A 321 11.67 -1.55 26.78
CA ALA A 321 11.98 -0.41 27.63
C ALA A 321 12.32 0.77 26.73
#